data_30880d037e9e110207a39df31ef7ccd4
#
_entry.id   30880d037e9e110207a39df31ef7ccd4
#
_cell.length_a   1.000
_cell.length_b   1.000
_cell.length_c   1.000
_cell.angle_alpha   90.00
_cell.angle_beta   90.00
_cell.angle_gamma   90.00
#
_symmetry.space_group_name_H-M   'P 1'
#
loop_
_entity.id
_entity.type
_entity.pdbx_description
1 polymer ?
#
loop_
_entity_poly.entity_id
_entity_poly.type
_entity_poly.pdbx_seq_one_letter_code
_entity_poly.pdbx_strand_id
1 'polypeptide(L)'
;MLFDEIKRNKRNTVIMMVIFGIFVSLLGLLFVGSASDDTSSLVTGMFWWIALVVIYILIKYATSMWLILKMTKAQSITEENDPELYHIVEDMAMVAKLPMPKVYIVDDPSPNAFATGTSYKHAAVSVTTGLREMMDRDELEGVISHEISHIKNYDIRISTIAVALVGVIGVIATALIFFGKVVLFSSDDDRDSRAAGLVFGLGMMLVGFLFNIIAVPLAMLMQAFVLRQRESLADVSGVELTRNPQGLIRAFKKLQVYEGGGHPKRTTSILAKSPAAELCLVTPVGFHHLFDSHPPLEERIQRLEHKI
;
A
#
# COMPACT_ATOMS: atom_id res chain seq x y z
N MET A 1 -20.60 8.90 -17.34
CA MET A 1 -20.38 7.66 -16.56
C MET A 1 -18.91 7.53 -16.08
N LEU A 2 -17.90 7.32 -16.95
CA LEU A 2 -16.52 7.16 -16.50
C LEU A 2 -15.97 8.39 -15.74
N PHE A 3 -16.15 9.59 -16.27
CA PHE A 3 -15.73 10.83 -15.61
C PHE A 3 -16.39 11.05 -14.25
N ASP A 4 -17.63 10.61 -14.07
CA ASP A 4 -18.35 10.71 -12.78
C ASP A 4 -17.79 9.72 -11.78
N GLU A 5 -17.41 8.51 -12.21
CA GLU A 5 -16.73 7.52 -11.37
C GLU A 5 -15.36 8.02 -10.95
N ILE A 6 -14.56 8.57 -11.86
CA ILE A 6 -13.26 9.19 -11.55
C ILE A 6 -13.42 10.31 -10.51
N LYS A 7 -14.38 11.21 -10.70
CA LYS A 7 -14.63 12.33 -9.77
C LYS A 7 -15.09 11.82 -8.40
N ARG A 8 -15.99 10.83 -8.39
CA ARG A 8 -16.47 10.17 -7.16
C ARG A 8 -15.33 9.49 -6.41
N ASN A 9 -14.49 8.72 -7.11
CA ASN A 9 -13.36 8.01 -6.50
C ASN A 9 -12.32 8.98 -5.92
N LYS A 10 -11.96 10.05 -6.65
CA LYS A 10 -11.08 11.10 -6.14
C LYS A 10 -11.65 11.74 -4.87
N ARG A 11 -12.95 12.09 -4.86
CA ARG A 11 -13.63 12.66 -3.69
C ARG A 11 -13.62 11.66 -2.50
N ASN A 12 -13.99 10.41 -2.74
CA ASN A 12 -14.03 9.38 -1.70
C ASN A 12 -12.64 9.14 -1.10
N THR A 13 -11.59 9.13 -1.94
CA THR A 13 -10.22 9.02 -1.47
C THR A 13 -9.84 10.18 -0.54
N VAL A 14 -10.15 11.43 -0.92
CA VAL A 14 -9.88 12.59 -0.06
C VAL A 14 -10.65 12.48 1.26
N ILE A 15 -11.93 12.11 1.21
CA ILE A 15 -12.75 11.92 2.43
C ILE A 15 -12.10 10.87 3.35
N MET A 16 -11.71 9.72 2.80
CA MET A 16 -11.08 8.65 3.59
C MET A 16 -9.73 9.09 4.18
N MET A 17 -8.91 9.83 3.42
CA MET A 17 -7.65 10.37 3.93
C MET A 17 -7.87 11.36 5.08
N VAL A 18 -8.92 12.21 4.98
CA VAL A 18 -9.31 13.13 6.05
C VAL A 18 -9.77 12.36 7.28
N ILE A 19 -10.66 11.37 7.12
CA ILE A 19 -11.13 10.52 8.24
C ILE A 19 -9.94 9.83 8.91
N PHE A 20 -9.00 9.29 8.11
CA PHE A 20 -7.80 8.64 8.64
C PHE A 20 -6.90 9.63 9.40
N GLY A 21 -6.71 10.84 8.86
CA GLY A 21 -5.97 11.92 9.54
C GLY A 21 -6.61 12.33 10.87
N ILE A 22 -7.95 12.46 10.89
CA ILE A 22 -8.71 12.71 12.13
C ILE A 22 -8.49 11.58 13.13
N PHE A 23 -8.59 10.32 12.69
CA PHE A 23 -8.37 9.15 13.55
C PHE A 23 -6.98 9.17 14.20
N VAL A 24 -5.91 9.39 13.44
CA VAL A 24 -4.54 9.51 13.96
C VAL A 24 -4.41 10.71 14.91
N SER A 25 -5.07 11.83 14.62
CA SER A 25 -5.06 13.02 15.49
C SER A 25 -5.79 12.77 16.82
N LEU A 26 -6.92 12.05 16.80
CA LEU A 26 -7.64 11.65 18.02
C LEU A 26 -6.80 10.71 18.88
N LEU A 27 -6.08 9.76 18.27
CA LEU A 27 -5.13 8.92 18.99
C LEU A 27 -4.03 9.75 19.65
N GLY A 28 -3.51 10.76 18.94
CA GLY A 28 -2.54 11.72 19.49
C GLY A 28 -3.11 12.50 20.68
N LEU A 29 -4.36 12.95 20.57
CA LEU A 29 -5.04 13.67 21.64
C LEU A 29 -5.21 12.81 22.88
N LEU A 30 -5.58 11.55 22.72
CA LEU A 30 -5.68 10.61 23.85
C LEU A 30 -4.32 10.39 24.52
N PHE A 31 -3.26 10.19 23.72
CA PHE A 31 -1.91 9.93 24.23
C PHE A 31 -1.30 11.17 24.91
N VAL A 32 -1.30 12.31 24.22
CA VAL A 32 -0.74 13.58 24.73
C VAL A 32 -1.61 14.10 25.86
N GLY A 33 -2.94 14.02 25.75
CA GLY A 33 -3.87 14.50 26.75
C GLY A 33 -3.76 13.76 28.09
N SER A 34 -3.45 12.45 28.05
CA SER A 34 -3.21 11.68 29.30
C SER A 34 -1.89 12.03 30.00
N ALA A 35 -0.96 12.67 29.29
CA ALA A 35 0.36 13.05 29.79
C ALA A 35 0.50 14.57 30.06
N SER A 36 -0.57 15.34 29.85
CA SER A 36 -0.54 16.82 29.94
C SER A 36 -1.34 17.28 31.16
N ASP A 37 -0.71 18.08 32.02
CA ASP A 37 -1.33 18.60 33.24
C ASP A 37 -2.11 19.91 33.00
N ASP A 38 -1.78 20.62 31.90
CA ASP A 38 -2.39 21.91 31.55
C ASP A 38 -2.59 22.07 30.03
N THR A 39 -3.35 23.11 29.65
CA THR A 39 -3.66 23.40 28.23
C THR A 39 -2.41 23.74 27.42
N SER A 40 -1.41 24.38 28.02
CA SER A 40 -0.17 24.76 27.32
C SER A 40 0.66 23.52 26.97
N SER A 41 0.80 22.61 27.92
CA SER A 41 1.46 21.30 27.71
C SER A 41 0.75 20.46 26.66
N LEU A 42 -0.59 20.47 26.69
CA LEU A 42 -1.41 19.77 25.68
C LEU A 42 -1.19 20.32 24.27
N VAL A 43 -1.25 21.65 24.11
CA VAL A 43 -1.03 22.29 22.80
C VAL A 43 0.37 22.02 22.28
N THR A 44 1.38 22.16 23.14
CA THR A 44 2.79 21.90 22.78
C THR A 44 2.99 20.42 22.42
N GLY A 45 2.43 19.50 23.18
CA GLY A 45 2.51 18.07 22.91
C GLY A 45 1.81 17.68 21.59
N MET A 46 0.65 18.25 21.32
CA MET A 46 -0.06 18.04 20.05
C MET A 46 0.71 18.60 18.85
N PHE A 47 1.38 19.74 19.00
CA PHE A 47 2.25 20.27 17.96
C PHE A 47 3.38 19.29 17.63
N TRP A 48 4.09 18.79 18.64
CA TRP A 48 5.16 17.81 18.42
C TRP A 48 4.65 16.47 17.88
N TRP A 49 3.48 16.01 18.33
CA TRP A 49 2.82 14.82 17.79
C TRP A 49 2.58 14.95 16.29
N ILE A 50 1.93 16.04 15.87
CA ILE A 50 1.62 16.30 14.45
C ILE A 50 2.92 16.42 13.66
N ALA A 51 3.92 17.16 14.17
CA ALA A 51 5.22 17.32 13.52
C ALA A 51 5.89 15.95 13.30
N LEU A 52 5.88 15.06 14.30
CA LEU A 52 6.47 13.73 14.23
C LEU A 52 5.75 12.84 13.22
N VAL A 53 4.42 12.85 13.20
CA VAL A 53 3.61 12.13 12.21
C VAL A 53 3.90 12.62 10.78
N VAL A 54 3.97 13.95 10.58
CA VAL A 54 4.29 14.54 9.27
C VAL A 54 5.70 14.12 8.82
N ILE A 55 6.70 14.24 9.69
CA ILE A 55 8.09 13.85 9.40
C ILE A 55 8.15 12.36 9.04
N TYR A 56 7.47 11.50 9.80
CA TYR A 56 7.40 10.07 9.50
C TYR A 56 6.81 9.79 8.11
N ILE A 57 5.68 10.44 7.78
CA ILE A 57 5.05 10.30 6.45
C ILE A 57 6.00 10.77 5.35
N LEU A 58 6.68 11.91 5.54
CA LEU A 58 7.62 12.44 4.55
C LEU A 58 8.81 11.50 4.33
N ILE A 59 9.37 10.93 5.40
CA ILE A 59 10.45 9.93 5.31
C ILE A 59 9.96 8.69 4.55
N LYS A 60 8.81 8.14 4.93
CA LYS A 60 8.21 6.98 4.25
C LYS A 60 7.96 7.26 2.77
N TYR A 61 7.42 8.44 2.46
CA TYR A 61 7.17 8.87 1.09
C TYR A 61 8.47 8.98 0.29
N ALA A 62 9.50 9.63 0.83
CA ALA A 62 10.77 9.84 0.15
C ALA A 62 11.56 8.53 -0.07
N THR A 63 11.43 7.57 0.85
CA THR A 63 12.20 6.31 0.82
C THR A 63 11.45 5.15 0.19
N SER A 64 10.14 5.25 -0.03
CA SER A 64 9.28 4.14 -0.46
C SER A 64 9.76 3.44 -1.73
N MET A 65 10.00 4.18 -2.79
CA MET A 65 10.45 3.62 -4.08
C MET A 65 11.78 2.90 -3.96
N TRP A 66 12.78 3.55 -3.33
CA TRP A 66 14.09 2.94 -3.15
C TRP A 66 14.03 1.67 -2.30
N LEU A 67 13.25 1.70 -1.22
CA LEU A 67 13.09 0.55 -0.33
C LEU A 67 12.43 -0.63 -1.05
N ILE A 68 11.36 -0.38 -1.80
CA ILE A 68 10.65 -1.41 -2.57
C ILE A 68 11.58 -2.05 -3.60
N LEU A 69 12.23 -1.24 -4.44
CA LEU A 69 13.15 -1.76 -5.48
C LEU A 69 14.32 -2.53 -4.88
N LYS A 70 14.86 -2.09 -3.74
CA LYS A 70 15.95 -2.78 -3.05
C LYS A 70 15.49 -4.10 -2.43
N MET A 71 14.33 -4.13 -1.77
CA MET A 71 13.82 -5.34 -1.12
C MET A 71 13.38 -6.40 -2.12
N THR A 72 12.84 -5.98 -3.27
CA THR A 72 12.46 -6.88 -4.36
C THR A 72 13.65 -7.27 -5.25
N LYS A 73 14.84 -6.71 -5.01
CA LYS A 73 16.03 -6.89 -5.86
C LYS A 73 15.75 -6.59 -7.34
N ALA A 74 14.90 -5.60 -7.59
CA ALA A 74 14.50 -5.21 -8.92
C ALA A 74 15.70 -4.74 -9.77
N GLN A 75 15.83 -5.28 -10.97
CA GLN A 75 16.89 -4.96 -11.91
C GLN A 75 16.34 -4.04 -12.99
N SER A 76 17.04 -2.93 -13.27
CA SER A 76 16.62 -2.01 -14.32
C SER A 76 16.74 -2.65 -15.70
N ILE A 77 15.71 -2.50 -16.51
CA ILE A 77 15.68 -2.94 -17.90
C ILE A 77 15.92 -1.74 -18.82
N THR A 78 16.72 -1.98 -19.85
CA THR A 78 16.92 -1.10 -21.01
C THR A 78 16.25 -1.71 -22.24
N GLU A 79 16.11 -0.93 -23.29
CA GLU A 79 15.62 -1.40 -24.59
C GLU A 79 16.40 -2.62 -25.12
N GLU A 80 17.71 -2.67 -24.86
CA GLU A 80 18.57 -3.77 -25.31
C GLU A 80 18.31 -5.10 -24.57
N ASN A 81 17.87 -5.04 -23.30
CA ASN A 81 17.68 -6.23 -22.47
C ASN A 81 16.34 -6.94 -22.72
N ASP A 82 15.25 -6.17 -22.84
CA ASP A 82 13.91 -6.65 -23.18
C ASP A 82 13.17 -5.58 -24.00
N PRO A 83 13.40 -5.54 -25.32
CA PRO A 83 12.80 -4.53 -26.18
C PRO A 83 11.29 -4.58 -26.18
N GLU A 84 10.67 -5.76 -26.05
CA GLU A 84 9.22 -5.88 -26.06
C GLU A 84 8.59 -5.24 -24.82
N LEU A 85 9.06 -5.58 -23.62
CA LEU A 85 8.56 -4.98 -22.38
C LEU A 85 8.83 -3.48 -22.35
N TYR A 86 10.03 -3.06 -22.78
CA TYR A 86 10.43 -1.65 -22.82
C TYR A 86 9.48 -0.82 -23.69
N HIS A 87 9.23 -1.26 -24.93
CA HIS A 87 8.35 -0.56 -25.86
C HIS A 87 6.88 -0.58 -25.44
N ILE A 88 6.38 -1.66 -24.83
CA ILE A 88 5.02 -1.67 -24.27
C ILE A 88 4.86 -0.58 -23.20
N VAL A 89 5.83 -0.43 -22.29
CA VAL A 89 5.80 0.61 -21.26
C VAL A 89 5.90 2.00 -21.88
N GLU A 90 6.77 2.19 -22.89
CA GLU A 90 6.93 3.45 -23.61
C GLU A 90 5.63 3.85 -24.32
N ASP A 91 5.02 2.94 -25.09
CA ASP A 91 3.77 3.15 -25.81
C ASP A 91 2.64 3.55 -24.85
N MET A 92 2.48 2.82 -23.75
CA MET A 92 1.44 3.11 -22.75
C MET A 92 1.68 4.43 -22.02
N ALA A 93 2.93 4.77 -21.72
CA ALA A 93 3.28 6.07 -21.14
C ALA A 93 2.96 7.22 -22.10
N MET A 94 3.27 7.05 -23.39
CA MET A 94 2.97 8.03 -24.46
C MET A 94 1.46 8.24 -24.58
N VAL A 95 0.67 7.18 -24.66
CA VAL A 95 -0.80 7.26 -24.75
C VAL A 95 -1.39 7.92 -23.49
N ALA A 96 -0.83 7.61 -22.32
CA ALA A 96 -1.23 8.22 -21.05
C ALA A 96 -0.79 9.69 -20.89
N LYS A 97 0.05 10.22 -21.80
CA LYS A 97 0.70 11.54 -21.75
C LYS A 97 1.56 11.72 -20.50
N LEU A 98 2.30 10.68 -20.13
CA LEU A 98 3.22 10.66 -19.01
C LEU A 98 4.67 10.60 -19.50
N PRO A 99 5.62 11.13 -18.72
CA PRO A 99 7.03 10.78 -18.95
C PRO A 99 7.19 9.27 -18.77
N MET A 100 8.04 8.64 -19.57
CA MET A 100 8.32 7.22 -19.48
C MET A 100 8.81 6.86 -18.07
N PRO A 101 8.14 5.95 -17.34
CA PRO A 101 8.62 5.48 -16.06
C PRO A 101 9.85 4.57 -16.25
N LYS A 102 10.64 4.40 -15.19
CA LYS A 102 11.73 3.42 -15.21
C LYS A 102 11.14 2.00 -15.22
N VAL A 103 11.74 1.11 -16.02
CA VAL A 103 11.29 -0.28 -16.16
C VAL A 103 12.21 -1.20 -15.39
N TYR A 104 11.64 -2.11 -14.62
CA TYR A 104 12.37 -3.09 -13.83
C TYR A 104 11.82 -4.49 -14.02
N ILE A 105 12.71 -5.49 -13.94
CA ILE A 105 12.36 -6.91 -13.78
C ILE A 105 12.71 -7.36 -12.37
N VAL A 106 11.84 -8.17 -11.79
CA VAL A 106 12.05 -8.85 -10.50
C VAL A 106 12.18 -10.34 -10.77
N ASP A 107 13.29 -10.93 -10.34
CA ASP A 107 13.51 -12.38 -10.47
C ASP A 107 12.63 -13.12 -9.44
N ASP A 108 11.36 -13.28 -9.80
CA ASP A 108 10.34 -13.98 -9.01
C ASP A 108 9.46 -14.81 -9.96
N PRO A 109 9.38 -16.13 -9.77
CA PRO A 109 8.57 -17.00 -10.62
C PRO A 109 7.06 -16.82 -10.41
N SER A 110 6.63 -16.11 -9.37
CA SER A 110 5.21 -15.77 -9.17
C SER A 110 4.81 -14.64 -10.12
N PRO A 111 3.78 -14.83 -10.98
CA PRO A 111 3.40 -13.82 -11.94
C PRO A 111 2.81 -12.60 -11.24
N ASN A 112 3.45 -11.45 -11.41
CA ASN A 112 2.98 -10.19 -10.83
C ASN A 112 3.58 -8.95 -11.51
N ALA A 113 2.93 -7.80 -11.33
CA ALA A 113 3.43 -6.49 -11.71
C ALA A 113 3.05 -5.46 -10.64
N PHE A 114 3.75 -4.35 -10.58
CA PHE A 114 3.39 -3.23 -9.72
C PHE A 114 4.02 -1.92 -10.20
N ALA A 115 3.31 -0.83 -9.95
CA ALA A 115 3.83 0.53 -10.11
C ALA A 115 4.25 1.11 -8.75
N THR A 116 5.38 1.80 -8.70
CA THR A 116 5.86 2.50 -7.51
C THR A 116 6.44 3.85 -7.87
N GLY A 117 6.55 4.74 -6.89
CA GLY A 117 7.16 6.05 -7.10
C GLY A 117 6.59 7.12 -6.18
N THR A 118 7.19 8.31 -6.27
CA THR A 118 6.75 9.48 -5.51
C THR A 118 5.93 10.46 -6.34
N SER A 119 6.01 10.36 -7.66
CA SER A 119 5.26 11.20 -8.60
C SER A 119 5.25 10.60 -9.99
N TYR A 120 4.38 11.09 -10.88
CA TYR A 120 4.38 10.69 -12.28
C TYR A 120 5.72 10.95 -13.00
N LYS A 121 6.56 11.88 -12.49
CA LYS A 121 7.92 12.14 -13.00
C LYS A 121 8.98 11.20 -12.43
N HIS A 122 8.69 10.59 -11.28
CA HIS A 122 9.59 9.69 -10.57
C HIS A 122 8.83 8.41 -10.25
N ALA A 123 8.41 7.73 -11.30
CA ALA A 123 7.68 6.47 -11.24
C ALA A 123 8.50 5.33 -11.84
N ALA A 124 8.20 4.13 -11.42
CA ALA A 124 8.73 2.89 -11.97
C ALA A 124 7.62 1.86 -12.12
N VAL A 125 7.73 1.04 -13.15
CA VAL A 125 6.92 -0.16 -13.37
C VAL A 125 7.84 -1.35 -13.23
N SER A 126 7.44 -2.31 -12.42
CA SER A 126 8.18 -3.55 -12.18
C SER A 126 7.34 -4.75 -12.57
N VAL A 127 7.94 -5.69 -13.29
CA VAL A 127 7.31 -6.93 -13.76
C VAL A 127 8.13 -8.11 -13.24
N THR A 128 7.50 -9.19 -12.79
CA THR A 128 8.20 -10.41 -12.43
C THR A 128 8.56 -11.25 -13.65
N THR A 129 9.61 -12.05 -13.54
CA THR A 129 9.97 -13.05 -14.56
C THR A 129 8.81 -13.98 -14.84
N GLY A 130 8.08 -14.42 -13.80
CA GLY A 130 6.91 -15.29 -13.97
C GLY A 130 5.77 -14.65 -14.75
N LEU A 131 5.49 -13.35 -14.57
CA LEU A 131 4.48 -12.66 -15.37
C LEU A 131 4.94 -12.49 -16.83
N ARG A 132 6.19 -12.07 -17.00
CA ARG A 132 6.78 -11.83 -18.33
C ARG A 132 6.76 -13.09 -19.21
N GLU A 133 7.02 -14.26 -18.61
CA GLU A 133 6.99 -15.54 -19.29
C GLU A 133 5.55 -16.06 -19.55
N MET A 134 4.60 -15.71 -18.70
CA MET A 134 3.23 -16.20 -18.78
C MET A 134 2.39 -15.45 -19.80
N MET A 135 2.62 -14.14 -19.98
CA MET A 135 1.75 -13.25 -20.75
C MET A 135 2.22 -13.15 -22.21
N ASP A 136 1.25 -13.20 -23.14
CA ASP A 136 1.49 -12.74 -24.50
C ASP A 136 1.53 -11.19 -24.55
N ARG A 137 1.86 -10.64 -25.74
CA ARG A 137 2.02 -9.19 -25.92
C ARG A 137 0.76 -8.40 -25.53
N ASP A 138 -0.42 -8.83 -25.98
CA ASP A 138 -1.67 -8.12 -25.72
C ASP A 138 -2.03 -8.15 -24.24
N GLU A 139 -1.79 -9.30 -23.58
CA GLU A 139 -2.03 -9.49 -22.16
C GLU A 139 -1.08 -8.65 -21.32
N LEU A 140 0.21 -8.63 -21.68
CA LEU A 140 1.23 -7.81 -21.05
C LEU A 140 0.91 -6.32 -21.21
N GLU A 141 0.48 -5.89 -22.41
CA GLU A 141 0.01 -4.54 -22.68
C GLU A 141 -1.18 -4.17 -21.78
N GLY A 142 -2.13 -5.09 -21.61
CA GLY A 142 -3.25 -4.93 -20.69
C GLY A 142 -2.80 -4.71 -19.25
N VAL A 143 -1.87 -5.52 -18.74
CA VAL A 143 -1.32 -5.38 -17.39
C VAL A 143 -0.52 -4.08 -17.24
N ILE A 144 0.36 -3.76 -18.18
CA ILE A 144 1.17 -2.53 -18.14
C ILE A 144 0.27 -1.29 -18.20
N SER A 145 -0.79 -1.31 -19.01
CA SER A 145 -1.75 -0.19 -19.06
C SER A 145 -2.46 0.02 -17.73
N HIS A 146 -2.78 -1.05 -17.01
CA HIS A 146 -3.31 -0.97 -15.65
C HIS A 146 -2.30 -0.30 -14.71
N GLU A 147 -1.02 -0.71 -14.72
CA GLU A 147 0.03 -0.10 -13.91
C GLU A 147 0.29 1.37 -14.25
N ILE A 148 0.30 1.72 -15.53
CA ILE A 148 0.42 3.11 -16.00
C ILE A 148 -0.78 3.95 -15.55
N SER A 149 -1.96 3.35 -15.45
CA SER A 149 -3.15 4.04 -14.95
C SER A 149 -3.02 4.43 -13.47
N HIS A 150 -2.37 3.61 -12.64
CA HIS A 150 -2.05 3.98 -11.26
C HIS A 150 -1.11 5.19 -11.18
N ILE A 151 -0.14 5.28 -12.08
CA ILE A 151 0.76 6.44 -12.17
C ILE A 151 -0.04 7.70 -12.59
N LYS A 152 -0.86 7.58 -13.64
CA LYS A 152 -1.70 8.66 -14.20
C LYS A 152 -2.69 9.21 -13.18
N ASN A 153 -3.30 8.33 -12.38
CA ASN A 153 -4.32 8.67 -11.40
C ASN A 153 -3.76 9.09 -10.03
N TYR A 154 -2.43 9.17 -9.87
CA TYR A 154 -1.74 9.45 -8.61
C TYR A 154 -1.95 8.40 -7.51
N ASP A 155 -2.34 7.18 -7.86
CA ASP A 155 -2.62 6.11 -6.92
C ASP A 155 -1.39 5.72 -6.12
N ILE A 156 -0.21 5.71 -6.77
CA ILE A 156 1.08 5.46 -6.11
C ILE A 156 1.34 6.35 -4.89
N ARG A 157 0.88 7.62 -4.92
CA ARG A 157 1.00 8.54 -3.77
C ARG A 157 0.02 8.17 -2.66
N ILE A 158 -1.21 7.88 -3.04
CA ILE A 158 -2.28 7.57 -2.10
C ILE A 158 -1.98 6.26 -1.38
N SER A 159 -1.54 5.23 -2.10
CA SER A 159 -1.11 3.97 -1.51
C SER A 159 0.03 4.17 -0.52
N THR A 160 1.08 4.91 -0.91
CA THR A 160 2.22 5.21 -0.02
C THR A 160 1.78 5.93 1.27
N ILE A 161 0.89 6.91 1.18
CA ILE A 161 0.40 7.65 2.35
C ILE A 161 -0.49 6.75 3.22
N ALA A 162 -1.37 5.94 2.62
CA ALA A 162 -2.22 5.02 3.35
C ALA A 162 -1.40 3.99 4.14
N VAL A 163 -0.39 3.38 3.51
CA VAL A 163 0.56 2.46 4.17
C VAL A 163 1.31 3.18 5.31
N ALA A 164 1.78 4.41 5.07
CA ALA A 164 2.48 5.18 6.10
C ALA A 164 1.59 5.47 7.33
N LEU A 165 0.32 5.79 7.11
CA LEU A 165 -0.63 6.06 8.20
C LEU A 165 -0.93 4.82 9.04
N VAL A 166 -1.10 3.65 8.43
CA VAL A 166 -1.20 2.36 9.17
C VAL A 166 0.08 2.14 9.98
N GLY A 167 1.25 2.41 9.38
CA GLY A 167 2.53 2.29 10.05
C GLY A 167 2.67 3.21 11.27
N VAL A 168 2.13 4.43 11.25
CA VAL A 168 2.09 5.32 12.42
C VAL A 168 1.39 4.64 13.60
N ILE A 169 0.23 4.04 13.36
CA ILE A 169 -0.55 3.37 14.42
C ILE A 169 0.22 2.17 15.00
N GLY A 170 0.87 1.39 14.14
CA GLY A 170 1.72 0.28 14.57
C GLY A 170 2.93 0.72 15.40
N VAL A 171 3.57 1.84 15.03
CA VAL A 171 4.68 2.42 15.81
C VAL A 171 4.19 2.88 17.18
N ILE A 172 3.02 3.53 17.26
CA ILE A 172 2.43 3.96 18.53
C ILE A 172 2.16 2.75 19.43
N ALA A 173 1.51 1.71 18.89
CA ALA A 173 1.20 0.50 19.63
C ALA A 173 2.47 -0.16 20.21
N THR A 174 3.52 -0.26 19.38
CA THR A 174 4.81 -0.82 19.77
C THR A 174 5.51 0.04 20.83
N ALA A 175 5.48 1.37 20.69
CA ALA A 175 6.05 2.30 21.64
C ALA A 175 5.36 2.21 23.01
N LEU A 176 4.04 2.13 23.05
CA LEU A 176 3.28 1.96 24.30
C LEU A 176 3.68 0.67 25.03
N ILE A 177 3.80 -0.45 24.31
CA ILE A 177 4.26 -1.71 24.91
C ILE A 177 5.70 -1.59 25.40
N PHE A 178 6.59 -0.97 24.63
CA PHE A 178 7.99 -0.80 25.00
C PHE A 178 8.15 0.10 26.23
N PHE A 179 7.55 1.28 26.23
CA PHE A 179 7.62 2.19 27.38
C PHE A 179 6.93 1.64 28.61
N GLY A 180 5.80 0.92 28.45
CA GLY A 180 5.15 0.20 29.54
C GLY A 180 6.10 -0.83 30.20
N LYS A 181 6.89 -1.58 29.40
CA LYS A 181 7.94 -2.46 29.93
C LYS A 181 9.04 -1.68 30.65
N VAL A 182 9.53 -0.58 30.06
CA VAL A 182 10.57 0.24 30.71
C VAL A 182 10.10 0.73 32.07
N VAL A 183 8.89 1.29 32.18
CA VAL A 183 8.31 1.74 33.45
C VAL A 183 8.20 0.61 34.45
N LEU A 184 7.72 -0.57 34.00
CA LEU A 184 7.56 -1.75 34.84
C LEU A 184 8.87 -2.22 35.48
N PHE A 185 9.99 -2.15 34.72
CA PHE A 185 11.30 -2.63 35.16
C PHE A 185 12.20 -1.55 35.77
N SER A 186 11.84 -0.27 35.66
CA SER A 186 12.61 0.89 36.18
C SER A 186 12.10 1.41 37.52
N SER A 187 11.11 0.77 38.13
CA SER A 187 10.53 1.22 39.41
C SER A 187 11.56 1.05 40.55
N ASP A 188 11.80 2.14 41.28
CA ASP A 188 12.70 2.21 42.44
C ASP A 188 12.31 1.26 43.56
N ASP A 189 13.19 1.04 44.53
CA ASP A 189 13.03 0.10 45.63
C ASP A 189 11.92 0.48 46.64
N ASP A 190 11.35 1.69 46.53
CA ASP A 190 10.25 2.12 47.38
C ASP A 190 8.93 1.45 46.99
N ARG A 191 8.20 0.96 48.00
CA ARG A 191 7.03 0.08 47.85
C ARG A 191 5.86 0.76 47.13
N ASP A 192 5.65 2.05 47.39
CA ASP A 192 4.57 2.85 46.80
C ASP A 192 4.90 3.19 45.33
N SER A 193 6.14 3.53 45.03
CA SER A 193 6.65 3.79 43.68
C SER A 193 6.60 2.53 42.81
N ARG A 194 6.87 1.35 43.38
CA ARG A 194 6.73 0.07 42.67
C ARG A 194 5.29 -0.27 42.32
N ALA A 195 4.35 -0.04 43.24
CA ALA A 195 2.94 -0.30 42.99
C ALA A 195 2.39 0.63 41.89
N ALA A 196 2.73 1.91 41.92
CA ALA A 196 2.36 2.89 40.89
C ALA A 196 2.96 2.53 39.54
N GLY A 197 4.26 2.22 39.49
CA GLY A 197 4.97 1.81 38.28
C GLY A 197 4.39 0.53 37.66
N LEU A 198 3.99 -0.44 38.49
CA LEU A 198 3.36 -1.69 38.02
C LEU A 198 1.98 -1.41 37.38
N VAL A 199 1.13 -0.62 38.01
CA VAL A 199 -0.19 -0.27 37.48
C VAL A 199 -0.07 0.53 36.20
N PHE A 200 0.80 1.55 36.16
CA PHE A 200 0.98 2.40 35.02
C PHE A 200 1.66 1.66 33.85
N GLY A 201 2.72 0.88 34.12
CA GLY A 201 3.41 0.08 33.11
C GLY A 201 2.53 -0.99 32.48
N LEU A 202 1.77 -1.74 33.31
CA LEU A 202 0.79 -2.72 32.81
C LEU A 202 -0.34 -2.03 32.04
N GLY A 203 -0.82 -0.87 32.50
CA GLY A 203 -1.83 -0.07 31.82
C GLY A 203 -1.38 0.35 30.41
N MET A 204 -0.15 0.89 30.28
CA MET A 204 0.42 1.23 28.98
C MET A 204 0.56 0.01 28.05
N MET A 205 1.04 -1.12 28.58
CA MET A 205 1.16 -2.35 27.81
C MET A 205 -0.20 -2.86 27.34
N LEU A 206 -1.22 -2.82 28.20
CA LEU A 206 -2.58 -3.21 27.85
C LEU A 206 -3.15 -2.31 26.74
N VAL A 207 -2.99 -0.99 26.87
CA VAL A 207 -3.41 -0.05 25.83
C VAL A 207 -2.68 -0.32 24.52
N GLY A 208 -1.36 -0.49 24.53
CA GLY A 208 -0.57 -0.83 23.33
C GLY A 208 -1.02 -2.17 22.71
N PHE A 209 -1.36 -3.15 23.51
CA PHE A 209 -1.91 -4.43 23.06
C PHE A 209 -3.29 -4.27 22.41
N LEU A 210 -4.18 -3.49 23.01
CA LEU A 210 -5.49 -3.16 22.42
C LEU A 210 -5.36 -2.41 21.10
N PHE A 211 -4.40 -1.51 20.99
CA PHE A 211 -4.10 -0.82 19.73
C PHE A 211 -3.69 -1.81 18.64
N ASN A 212 -2.85 -2.80 18.94
CA ASN A 212 -2.47 -3.83 17.95
C ASN A 212 -3.67 -4.69 17.52
N ILE A 213 -4.58 -5.01 18.44
CA ILE A 213 -5.72 -5.90 18.13
C ILE A 213 -6.88 -5.16 17.48
N ILE A 214 -7.06 -3.87 17.76
CA ILE A 214 -8.24 -3.11 17.31
C ILE A 214 -7.85 -2.03 16.31
N ALA A 215 -6.94 -1.12 16.68
CA ALA A 215 -6.65 0.06 15.88
C ALA A 215 -5.87 -0.26 14.62
N VAL A 216 -4.90 -1.20 14.69
CA VAL A 216 -4.13 -1.62 13.49
C VAL A 216 -5.02 -2.34 12.48
N PRO A 217 -5.82 -3.37 12.82
CA PRO A 217 -6.75 -3.98 11.88
C PRO A 217 -7.79 -3.00 11.30
N LEU A 218 -8.32 -2.09 12.12
CA LEU A 218 -9.24 -1.06 11.63
C LEU A 218 -8.57 -0.16 10.60
N ALA A 219 -7.34 0.27 10.85
CA ALA A 219 -6.56 1.07 9.91
C ALA A 219 -6.27 0.30 8.61
N MET A 220 -5.94 -1.00 8.70
CA MET A 220 -5.75 -1.88 7.53
C MET A 220 -7.04 -2.04 6.72
N LEU A 221 -8.21 -2.15 7.36
CA LEU A 221 -9.50 -2.17 6.67
C LEU A 221 -9.76 -0.87 5.92
N MET A 222 -9.48 0.28 6.54
CA MET A 222 -9.62 1.58 5.90
C MET A 222 -8.69 1.70 4.69
N GLN A 223 -7.43 1.26 4.83
CA GLN A 223 -6.46 1.20 3.74
C GLN A 223 -6.98 0.31 2.60
N ALA A 224 -7.38 -0.92 2.88
CA ALA A 224 -7.91 -1.86 1.88
C ALA A 224 -9.11 -1.26 1.13
N PHE A 225 -10.01 -0.58 1.82
CA PHE A 225 -11.16 0.09 1.19
C PHE A 225 -10.73 1.18 0.21
N VAL A 226 -9.75 2.02 0.58
CA VAL A 226 -9.20 3.05 -0.31
C VAL A 226 -8.58 2.41 -1.55
N LEU A 227 -7.76 1.39 -1.38
CA LEU A 227 -7.04 0.74 -2.47
C LEU A 227 -7.99 0.02 -3.44
N ARG A 228 -8.99 -0.72 -2.95
CA ARG A 228 -9.98 -1.40 -3.81
C ARG A 228 -10.75 -0.45 -4.75
N GLN A 229 -11.07 0.74 -4.28
CA GLN A 229 -11.73 1.73 -5.16
C GLN A 229 -10.80 2.20 -6.29
N ARG A 230 -9.48 2.25 -6.03
CA ARG A 230 -8.47 2.62 -7.03
C ARG A 230 -8.27 1.54 -8.07
N GLU A 231 -8.31 0.27 -7.68
CA GLU A 231 -8.24 -0.87 -8.60
C GLU A 231 -9.32 -0.81 -9.68
N SER A 232 -10.57 -0.60 -9.26
CA SER A 232 -11.69 -0.47 -10.20
C SER A 232 -11.52 0.67 -11.19
N LEU A 233 -10.88 1.76 -10.77
CA LEU A 233 -10.56 2.88 -11.65
C LEU A 233 -9.41 2.54 -12.59
N ALA A 234 -8.36 1.87 -12.09
CA ALA A 234 -7.21 1.48 -12.90
C ALA A 234 -7.58 0.47 -13.98
N ASP A 235 -8.47 -0.50 -13.69
CA ASP A 235 -8.99 -1.45 -14.67
C ASP A 235 -9.65 -0.74 -15.85
N VAL A 236 -10.56 0.18 -15.58
CA VAL A 236 -11.28 0.93 -16.63
C VAL A 236 -10.34 1.88 -17.37
N SER A 237 -9.46 2.58 -16.64
CA SER A 237 -8.49 3.50 -17.25
C SER A 237 -7.45 2.76 -18.10
N GLY A 238 -7.04 1.55 -17.69
CA GLY A 238 -6.11 0.71 -18.46
C GLY A 238 -6.73 0.26 -19.79
N VAL A 239 -7.99 -0.21 -19.74
CA VAL A 239 -8.72 -0.54 -20.96
C VAL A 239 -8.92 0.67 -21.87
N GLU A 240 -9.13 1.88 -21.31
CA GLU A 240 -9.24 3.11 -22.10
C GLU A 240 -7.92 3.45 -22.81
N LEU A 241 -6.77 3.15 -22.19
CA LEU A 241 -5.44 3.37 -22.80
C LEU A 241 -5.19 2.40 -23.96
N THR A 242 -5.45 1.12 -23.79
CA THR A 242 -5.20 0.09 -24.82
C THR A 242 -6.30 0.03 -25.89
N ARG A 243 -7.52 0.45 -25.55
CA ARG A 243 -8.75 0.18 -26.31
C ARG A 243 -8.96 -1.31 -26.61
N ASN A 244 -8.30 -2.16 -25.86
CA ASN A 244 -8.38 -3.62 -25.97
C ASN A 244 -8.69 -4.25 -24.61
N PRO A 245 -9.97 -4.36 -24.20
CA PRO A 245 -10.36 -4.97 -22.93
C PRO A 245 -9.96 -6.44 -22.84
N GLN A 246 -9.93 -7.14 -24.00
CA GLN A 246 -9.66 -8.57 -24.03
C GLN A 246 -8.24 -8.94 -23.59
N GLY A 247 -7.26 -8.06 -23.82
CA GLY A 247 -5.89 -8.24 -23.32
C GLY A 247 -5.87 -8.37 -21.80
N LEU A 248 -6.43 -7.38 -21.09
CA LEU A 248 -6.49 -7.36 -19.62
C LEU A 248 -7.37 -8.50 -19.07
N ILE A 249 -8.52 -8.80 -19.70
CA ILE A 249 -9.40 -9.89 -19.28
C ILE A 249 -8.68 -11.24 -19.38
N ARG A 250 -7.98 -11.52 -20.49
CA ARG A 250 -7.21 -12.77 -20.66
C ARG A 250 -6.08 -12.87 -19.64
N ALA A 251 -5.36 -11.76 -19.38
CA ALA A 251 -4.34 -11.71 -18.35
C ALA A 251 -4.91 -12.09 -16.97
N PHE A 252 -6.04 -11.51 -16.57
CA PHE A 252 -6.70 -11.84 -15.31
C PHE A 252 -7.17 -13.29 -15.24
N LYS A 253 -7.70 -13.86 -16.34
CA LYS A 253 -8.09 -15.27 -16.40
C LYS A 253 -6.88 -16.20 -16.22
N LYS A 254 -5.74 -15.90 -16.83
CA LYS A 254 -4.50 -16.67 -16.61
C LYS A 254 -4.02 -16.58 -15.15
N LEU A 255 -4.04 -15.38 -14.56
CA LEU A 255 -3.69 -15.17 -13.15
C LEU A 255 -4.64 -15.91 -12.21
N GLN A 256 -5.94 -15.92 -12.50
CA GLN A 256 -6.95 -16.65 -11.72
C GLN A 256 -6.70 -18.17 -11.74
N VAL A 257 -6.36 -18.73 -12.89
CA VAL A 257 -6.00 -20.16 -13.02
C VAL A 257 -4.73 -20.45 -12.22
N TYR A 258 -3.73 -19.58 -12.30
CA TYR A 258 -2.50 -19.72 -11.51
C TYR A 258 -2.79 -19.70 -10.00
N GLU A 259 -3.67 -18.79 -9.54
CA GLU A 259 -4.08 -18.71 -8.14
C GLU A 259 -4.80 -19.96 -7.65
N GLY A 260 -5.74 -20.50 -8.44
CA GLY A 260 -6.52 -21.70 -8.11
C GLY A 260 -5.72 -23.00 -8.12
N GLY A 261 -4.59 -23.03 -8.83
CA GLY A 261 -3.77 -24.24 -9.02
C GLY A 261 -2.91 -24.65 -7.82
N GLY A 262 -2.95 -23.93 -6.68
CA GLY A 262 -2.24 -24.31 -5.45
C GLY A 262 -0.70 -24.39 -5.61
N HIS A 263 -0.13 -23.60 -6.49
CA HIS A 263 1.31 -23.66 -6.80
C HIS A 263 2.19 -23.37 -5.57
N PRO A 264 3.12 -24.29 -5.19
CA PRO A 264 4.00 -24.11 -4.04
C PRO A 264 4.95 -22.90 -4.16
N LYS A 265 5.11 -22.35 -5.36
CA LYS A 265 5.95 -21.18 -5.64
C LYS A 265 5.45 -19.88 -4.98
N ARG A 266 4.16 -19.80 -4.60
CA ARG A 266 3.57 -18.63 -3.93
C ARG A 266 4.20 -18.33 -2.56
N THR A 267 4.55 -19.35 -1.79
CA THR A 267 5.13 -19.20 -0.45
C THR A 267 6.58 -18.75 -0.48
N THR A 268 7.26 -18.87 -1.61
CA THR A 268 8.68 -18.50 -1.80
C THR A 268 8.83 -17.12 -2.47
N SER A 269 7.74 -16.48 -2.89
CA SER A 269 7.78 -15.18 -3.55
C SER A 269 8.50 -14.13 -2.71
N ILE A 270 9.44 -13.42 -3.34
CA ILE A 270 10.15 -12.28 -2.75
C ILE A 270 9.16 -11.13 -2.49
N LEU A 271 8.18 -10.97 -3.37
CA LEU A 271 7.13 -9.95 -3.26
C LEU A 271 6.28 -10.16 -2.00
N ALA A 272 5.94 -11.40 -1.65
CA ALA A 272 5.15 -11.73 -0.47
C ALA A 272 5.78 -11.25 0.86
N LYS A 273 7.10 -11.10 0.88
CA LYS A 273 7.88 -10.69 2.06
C LYS A 273 8.29 -9.21 2.02
N SER A 274 7.87 -8.47 1.01
CA SER A 274 8.27 -7.08 0.78
C SER A 274 7.08 -6.12 0.93
N PRO A 275 7.32 -4.82 1.17
CA PRO A 275 6.27 -3.80 1.12
C PRO A 275 5.60 -3.69 -0.26
N ALA A 276 6.18 -4.30 -1.31
CA ALA A 276 5.58 -4.37 -2.62
C ALA A 276 4.33 -5.27 -2.66
N ALA A 277 4.13 -6.17 -1.68
CA ALA A 277 2.99 -7.06 -1.65
C ALA A 277 1.63 -6.34 -1.75
N GLU A 278 1.55 -5.14 -1.19
CA GLU A 278 0.33 -4.31 -1.22
C GLU A 278 0.16 -3.51 -2.52
N LEU A 279 1.20 -3.44 -3.36
CA LEU A 279 1.20 -2.74 -4.64
C LEU A 279 1.08 -3.71 -5.82
N CYS A 280 1.15 -5.01 -5.57
CA CYS A 280 1.13 -6.04 -6.60
C CYS A 280 -0.25 -6.15 -7.25
N LEU A 281 -0.29 -6.43 -8.55
CA LEU A 281 -1.52 -6.67 -9.32
C LEU A 281 -2.40 -7.77 -8.70
N VAL A 282 -1.73 -8.77 -8.12
CA VAL A 282 -2.34 -9.92 -7.43
C VAL A 282 -1.67 -10.09 -6.07
N THR A 283 -2.46 -10.24 -5.01
CA THR A 283 -1.94 -10.41 -3.65
C THR A 283 -1.09 -11.68 -3.55
N PRO A 284 0.21 -11.60 -3.23
CA PRO A 284 1.11 -12.77 -3.26
C PRO A 284 0.79 -13.84 -2.21
N VAL A 285 0.05 -13.47 -1.16
CA VAL A 285 -0.34 -14.36 -0.04
C VAL A 285 -1.80 -14.14 0.27
N GLY A 286 -2.62 -15.19 0.12
CA GLY A 286 -4.04 -15.15 0.48
C GLY A 286 -4.22 -15.14 2.00
N PHE A 287 -4.31 -13.97 2.60
CA PHE A 287 -4.82 -13.78 3.95
C PHE A 287 -6.14 -13.02 3.86
N HIS A 288 -7.22 -13.69 4.27
CA HIS A 288 -8.56 -13.13 4.54
C HIS A 288 -9.03 -12.00 3.62
N HIS A 289 -9.95 -12.28 2.73
CA HIS A 289 -10.63 -11.39 1.77
C HIS A 289 -11.01 -9.98 2.28
N LEU A 290 -11.03 -9.75 3.58
CA LEU A 290 -11.37 -8.45 4.18
C LEU A 290 -10.23 -7.43 4.13
N PHE A 291 -8.98 -7.89 4.27
CA PHE A 291 -7.78 -7.02 4.34
C PHE A 291 -7.03 -6.93 3.00
N ASP A 292 -7.48 -7.67 1.97
CA ASP A 292 -6.84 -7.61 0.66
C ASP A 292 -7.01 -6.22 0.04
N SER A 293 -5.94 -5.66 -0.46
CA SER A 293 -5.92 -4.37 -1.15
C SER A 293 -6.64 -4.42 -2.51
N HIS A 294 -6.78 -5.61 -3.10
CA HIS A 294 -7.38 -5.84 -4.41
C HIS A 294 -8.71 -6.59 -4.30
N PRO A 295 -9.71 -6.24 -5.15
CA PRO A 295 -10.90 -7.05 -5.32
C PRO A 295 -10.53 -8.41 -5.94
N PRO A 296 -11.34 -9.46 -5.71
CA PRO A 296 -11.15 -10.76 -6.37
C PRO A 296 -11.07 -10.61 -7.89
N LEU A 297 -10.17 -11.36 -8.54
CA LEU A 297 -10.00 -11.32 -10.00
C LEU A 297 -11.29 -11.62 -10.74
N GLU A 298 -12.13 -12.53 -10.21
CA GLU A 298 -13.44 -12.85 -10.79
C GLU A 298 -14.35 -11.62 -10.85
N GLU A 299 -14.42 -10.82 -9.80
CA GLU A 299 -15.21 -9.59 -9.77
C GLU A 299 -14.67 -8.56 -10.77
N ARG A 300 -13.34 -8.45 -10.90
CA ARG A 300 -12.69 -7.56 -11.88
C ARG A 300 -13.00 -7.97 -13.30
N ILE A 301 -12.91 -9.29 -13.62
CA ILE A 301 -13.25 -9.84 -14.94
C ILE A 301 -14.71 -9.58 -15.28
N GLN A 302 -15.66 -9.95 -14.40
CA GLN A 302 -17.09 -9.72 -14.61
C GLN A 302 -17.40 -8.24 -14.86
N ARG A 303 -16.77 -7.34 -14.11
CA ARG A 303 -16.96 -5.90 -14.27
C ARG A 303 -16.48 -5.40 -15.64
N LEU A 304 -15.35 -5.91 -16.12
CA LEU A 304 -14.82 -5.56 -17.44
C LEU A 304 -15.69 -6.14 -18.56
N GLU A 305 -16.18 -7.37 -18.43
CA GLU A 305 -17.06 -8.01 -19.42
C GLU A 305 -18.45 -7.34 -19.52
N HIS A 306 -18.98 -6.79 -18.42
CA HIS A 306 -20.30 -6.15 -18.40
C HIS A 306 -20.30 -4.65 -18.73
N LYS A 307 -19.18 -3.95 -18.60
CA LYS A 307 -19.09 -2.50 -18.81
C LYS A 307 -18.59 -2.09 -20.19
N ILE A 308 -18.16 -3.05 -21.00
CA ILE A 308 -17.59 -2.87 -22.34
C ILE A 308 -18.41 -3.62 -23.36
#